data_48c017e32674706b5ebf9a6293c57097
#
_entry.id   48c017e32674706b5ebf9a6293c57097
#
_cell.length_a   1.000
_cell.length_b   1.000
_cell.length_c   1.000
_cell.angle_alpha   90.00
_cell.angle_beta   90.00
_cell.angle_gamma   90.00
#
_symmetry.space_group_name_H-M   'P 1'
#
loop_
_entity.id
_entity.type
_entity.pdbx_description
1 polymer ?
#
loop_
_entity_poly.entity_id
_entity_poly.type
_entity_poly.pdbx_seq_one_letter_code
_entity_poly.pdbx_strand_id
1 'polypeptide(L)'
;MARSFRLASLVAVIAVSSVAASAARAGNVLGSLTTAVVGGNCGATSAAFSPFGDQRSYYFTSDGGFEAGGAGWTFSGGAKVVSGNESFNLHGSSDRSSLLIPNGGTATSPALCFGLLYPGIRMMAAGSGTLNVQVVAHGLLGALSVLDGGSVAVNGGWAPTPVFSTTLSQLDIPVGTKSIQVVLSSTGSVQVDDLYIDPFLSR
;
A
#
# COMPACT_ATOMS: atom_id res chain seq x y z
N MET A 1 -8.16 42.57 -80.32
CA MET A 1 -8.19 41.30 -79.60
C MET A 1 -8.17 41.62 -78.09
N ALA A 2 -9.35 41.64 -77.48
CA ALA A 2 -9.50 41.96 -76.06
C ALA A 2 -9.97 40.69 -75.31
N ARG A 3 -9.14 40.21 -74.36
CA ARG A 3 -9.49 39.09 -73.48
C ARG A 3 -10.02 39.61 -72.16
N SER A 4 -11.28 39.38 -71.93
CA SER A 4 -11.97 39.68 -70.65
C SER A 4 -11.60 38.66 -69.59
N PHE A 5 -11.04 39.09 -68.46
CA PHE A 5 -10.86 38.29 -67.29
C PHE A 5 -12.10 38.46 -66.39
N ARG A 6 -12.78 37.36 -66.09
CA ARG A 6 -13.84 37.32 -65.10
C ARG A 6 -13.23 36.97 -63.74
N LEU A 7 -13.37 37.87 -62.78
CA LEU A 7 -13.07 37.59 -61.38
C LEU A 7 -14.26 36.76 -60.79
N ALA A 8 -13.95 35.60 -60.30
CA ALA A 8 -14.88 34.80 -59.47
C ALA A 8 -14.62 35.15 -57.99
N SER A 9 -15.62 35.74 -57.37
CA SER A 9 -15.60 36.01 -55.92
C SER A 9 -15.90 34.74 -55.16
N LEU A 10 -14.95 34.25 -54.36
CA LEU A 10 -15.17 33.17 -53.40
C LEU A 10 -15.70 33.77 -52.11
N VAL A 11 -16.95 33.46 -51.76
CA VAL A 11 -17.50 33.78 -50.45
C VAL A 11 -17.15 32.62 -49.53
N ALA A 12 -16.24 32.88 -48.57
CA ALA A 12 -15.91 31.94 -47.50
C ALA A 12 -16.98 32.04 -46.39
N VAL A 13 -17.80 31.01 -46.25
CA VAL A 13 -18.68 30.87 -45.10
C VAL A 13 -17.89 30.32 -43.92
N ILE A 14 -17.61 31.14 -42.93
CA ILE A 14 -17.02 30.71 -41.66
C ILE A 14 -18.13 30.13 -40.79
N ALA A 15 -18.19 28.80 -40.70
CA ALA A 15 -19.02 28.11 -39.73
C ALA A 15 -18.40 28.27 -38.33
N VAL A 16 -19.01 29.09 -37.51
CA VAL A 16 -18.66 29.17 -36.07
C VAL A 16 -19.29 27.97 -35.36
N SER A 17 -18.47 26.93 -35.15
CA SER A 17 -18.90 25.78 -34.33
C SER A 17 -18.78 26.20 -32.87
N SER A 18 -19.90 26.47 -32.21
CA SER A 18 -20.00 26.66 -30.76
C SER A 18 -19.68 25.33 -30.06
N VAL A 19 -18.49 25.25 -29.49
CA VAL A 19 -18.12 24.16 -28.58
C VAL A 19 -18.84 24.41 -27.26
N ALA A 20 -19.97 23.78 -27.06
CA ALA A 20 -20.60 23.66 -25.75
C ALA A 20 -19.71 22.75 -24.90
N ALA A 21 -18.80 23.33 -24.14
CA ALA A 21 -18.02 22.62 -23.16
C ALA A 21 -18.97 22.16 -22.04
N SER A 22 -19.25 20.86 -22.01
CA SER A 22 -20.11 20.25 -21.01
C SER A 22 -19.43 20.37 -19.63
N ALA A 23 -19.96 21.20 -18.75
CA ALA A 23 -19.53 21.37 -17.35
C ALA A 23 -19.57 20.08 -16.52
N ALA A 24 -20.22 19.03 -17.04
CA ALA A 24 -20.33 17.72 -16.40
C ALA A 24 -19.00 16.94 -16.31
N ARG A 25 -17.97 17.29 -17.08
CA ARG A 25 -16.68 16.58 -17.02
C ARG A 25 -15.72 17.12 -15.98
N ALA A 26 -15.86 18.35 -15.53
CA ALA A 26 -14.97 18.93 -14.52
C ALA A 26 -15.19 18.31 -13.13
N GLY A 27 -16.42 17.95 -12.78
CA GLY A 27 -16.72 17.30 -11.50
C GLY A 27 -16.12 15.90 -11.39
N ASN A 28 -16.11 15.12 -12.47
CA ASN A 28 -15.56 13.77 -12.45
C ASN A 28 -14.02 13.74 -12.44
N VAL A 29 -13.38 14.74 -13.04
CA VAL A 29 -11.92 14.85 -13.03
C VAL A 29 -11.43 15.29 -11.65
N LEU A 30 -12.11 16.24 -10.99
CA LEU A 30 -11.77 16.62 -9.63
C LEU A 30 -12.04 15.48 -8.63
N GLY A 31 -13.16 14.76 -8.76
CA GLY A 31 -13.45 13.58 -7.95
C GLY A 31 -12.41 12.47 -8.14
N SER A 32 -11.99 12.24 -9.38
CA SER A 32 -10.93 11.25 -9.68
C SER A 32 -9.55 11.69 -9.16
N LEU A 33 -9.25 12.98 -9.21
CA LEU A 33 -7.99 13.52 -8.66
C LEU A 33 -7.97 13.49 -7.13
N THR A 34 -9.11 13.79 -6.47
CA THR A 34 -9.19 13.68 -5.01
C THR A 34 -9.09 12.23 -4.55
N THR A 35 -9.69 11.27 -5.25
CA THR A 35 -9.56 9.85 -4.94
C THR A 35 -8.13 9.35 -5.19
N ALA A 36 -7.44 9.86 -6.21
CA ALA A 36 -6.05 9.52 -6.49
C ALA A 36 -5.04 10.18 -5.52
N VAL A 37 -5.43 11.31 -4.92
CA VAL A 37 -4.57 12.09 -4.01
C VAL A 37 -4.81 11.71 -2.53
N VAL A 38 -6.00 11.18 -2.18
CA VAL A 38 -6.38 10.90 -0.77
C VAL A 38 -6.26 9.41 -0.39
N GLY A 39 -5.61 8.60 -1.21
CA GLY A 39 -5.54 7.16 -1.01
C GLY A 39 -6.77 6.46 -1.59
N GLY A 40 -6.53 5.44 -2.41
CA GLY A 40 -7.57 4.62 -2.99
C GLY A 40 -8.41 3.93 -1.91
N ASN A 41 -9.59 3.45 -2.28
CA ASN A 41 -10.35 2.53 -1.45
C ASN A 41 -9.53 1.24 -1.27
N CYS A 42 -8.85 1.12 -0.12
CA CYS A 42 -8.00 -0.04 0.20
C CYS A 42 -8.81 -1.29 0.60
N GLY A 43 -10.12 -1.29 0.39
CA GLY A 43 -10.99 -2.40 0.74
C GLY A 43 -11.65 -2.25 2.11
N ALA A 44 -12.29 -3.31 2.56
CA ALA A 44 -12.96 -3.35 3.85
C ALA A 44 -11.93 -3.30 4.99
N THR A 45 -12.24 -2.51 6.01
CA THR A 45 -11.43 -2.40 7.22
C THR A 45 -12.16 -2.97 8.43
N SER A 46 -11.40 -3.42 9.42
CA SER A 46 -11.90 -3.90 10.71
C SER A 46 -11.00 -3.47 11.85
N ALA A 47 -11.52 -3.44 13.07
CA ALA A 47 -10.73 -3.24 14.28
C ALA A 47 -10.05 -4.56 14.72
N ALA A 48 -9.23 -5.14 13.83
CA ALA A 48 -8.63 -6.46 14.00
C ALA A 48 -7.89 -6.60 15.34
N PHE A 49 -7.18 -5.57 15.78
CA PHE A 49 -6.42 -5.59 17.03
C PHE A 49 -7.20 -5.09 18.26
N SER A 50 -8.53 -4.99 18.16
CA SER A 50 -9.36 -4.60 19.33
C SER A 50 -9.20 -5.49 20.56
N PRO A 51 -8.96 -6.82 20.45
CA PRO A 51 -8.68 -7.67 21.61
C PRO A 51 -7.41 -7.25 22.38
N PHE A 52 -6.52 -6.50 21.72
CA PHE A 52 -5.28 -5.97 22.30
C PHE A 52 -5.36 -4.47 22.63
N GLY A 53 -6.58 -3.91 22.70
CA GLY A 53 -6.82 -2.52 23.07
C GLY A 53 -6.60 -1.50 21.93
N ASP A 54 -6.38 -1.95 20.71
CA ASP A 54 -6.23 -1.06 19.54
C ASP A 54 -7.51 -1.02 18.72
N GLN A 55 -8.19 0.13 18.72
CA GLN A 55 -9.48 0.34 18.04
C GLN A 55 -9.33 0.90 16.62
N ARG A 56 -8.14 1.00 16.10
CA ARG A 56 -7.89 1.47 14.73
C ARG A 56 -8.50 0.53 13.70
N SER A 57 -8.80 1.09 12.53
CA SER A 57 -9.36 0.35 11.41
C SER A 57 -8.27 -0.09 10.45
N TYR A 58 -8.10 -1.38 10.32
CA TYR A 58 -7.08 -2.01 9.49
C TYR A 58 -7.71 -2.78 8.34
N TYR A 59 -7.09 -2.78 7.16
CA TYR A 59 -7.39 -3.77 6.14
C TYR A 59 -6.35 -4.89 6.17
N PHE A 60 -6.80 -6.11 5.88
CA PHE A 60 -5.92 -7.28 5.75
C PHE A 60 -5.19 -7.23 4.42
N THR A 61 -3.87 -7.40 4.43
CA THR A 61 -3.09 -7.31 3.20
C THR A 61 -3.21 -8.57 2.35
N SER A 62 -2.85 -8.48 1.08
CA SER A 62 -2.87 -9.63 0.19
C SER A 62 -1.92 -10.71 0.69
N ASP A 63 -2.48 -11.88 0.99
CA ASP A 63 -1.80 -13.01 1.61
C ASP A 63 -0.98 -12.64 2.86
N GLY A 64 -1.55 -11.76 3.70
CA GLY A 64 -0.92 -11.29 4.92
C GLY A 64 -0.84 -12.34 6.03
N GLY A 65 -1.65 -13.41 5.95
CA GLY A 65 -1.62 -14.60 6.80
C GLY A 65 -0.90 -15.78 6.15
N PHE A 66 -0.34 -15.60 4.95
CA PHE A 66 0.49 -16.59 4.25
C PHE A 66 -0.21 -17.90 3.89
N GLU A 67 -1.53 -17.95 3.90
CA GLU A 67 -2.33 -19.14 3.62
C GLU A 67 -2.27 -19.57 2.14
N ALA A 68 -1.96 -18.65 1.24
CA ALA A 68 -1.69 -18.94 -0.17
C ALA A 68 -0.18 -19.17 -0.46
N GLY A 69 0.61 -19.46 0.56
CA GLY A 69 2.03 -19.78 0.43
C GLY A 69 2.91 -18.56 0.13
N GLY A 70 2.49 -17.37 0.48
CA GLY A 70 3.18 -16.12 0.22
C GLY A 70 2.95 -15.60 -1.20
N ALA A 71 1.74 -15.76 -1.72
CA ALA A 71 1.38 -15.33 -3.07
C ALA A 71 1.67 -13.83 -3.29
N GLY A 72 2.53 -13.54 -4.25
CA GLY A 72 2.99 -12.17 -4.57
C GLY A 72 4.10 -11.64 -3.66
N TRP A 73 4.47 -12.34 -2.59
CA TRP A 73 5.61 -12.01 -1.76
C TRP A 73 6.94 -12.46 -2.39
N THR A 74 8.00 -11.75 -2.07
CA THR A 74 9.37 -12.14 -2.45
C THR A 74 10.18 -12.43 -1.21
N PHE A 75 10.80 -13.61 -1.16
CA PHE A 75 11.58 -14.08 -0.02
C PHE A 75 13.07 -14.19 -0.37
N SER A 76 13.94 -13.87 0.59
CA SER A 76 15.38 -14.07 0.47
C SER A 76 16.01 -14.41 1.83
N GLY A 77 17.28 -14.80 1.83
CA GLY A 77 18.01 -15.12 3.07
C GLY A 77 17.39 -16.27 3.89
N GLY A 78 16.66 -17.18 3.25
CA GLY A 78 16.02 -18.31 3.92
C GLY A 78 14.63 -18.02 4.51
N ALA A 79 14.09 -16.81 4.31
CA ALA A 79 12.70 -16.54 4.66
C ALA A 79 11.75 -17.43 3.85
N LYS A 80 10.70 -17.94 4.48
CA LYS A 80 9.75 -18.89 3.85
C LYS A 80 8.47 -19.00 4.66
N VAL A 81 7.40 -19.38 4.00
CA VAL A 81 6.17 -19.80 4.68
C VAL A 81 6.38 -21.15 5.35
N VAL A 82 5.88 -21.27 6.56
CA VAL A 82 5.94 -22.48 7.39
C VAL A 82 4.55 -22.81 7.93
N SER A 83 4.34 -24.06 8.31
CA SER A 83 3.15 -24.48 9.04
C SER A 83 3.19 -23.95 10.47
N GLY A 84 2.04 -23.53 10.95
CA GLY A 84 1.84 -22.91 12.28
C GLY A 84 1.30 -21.50 12.12
N ASN A 85 0.27 -21.19 12.91
CA ASN A 85 -0.47 -19.93 12.90
C ASN A 85 -0.35 -19.25 14.26
N GLU A 86 -0.64 -17.96 14.31
CA GLU A 86 -0.83 -17.26 15.55
C GLU A 86 -2.03 -17.86 16.33
N SER A 87 -2.01 -17.78 17.64
CA SER A 87 -2.97 -18.50 18.50
C SER A 87 -4.28 -17.75 18.79
N PHE A 88 -4.42 -16.53 18.30
CA PHE A 88 -5.56 -15.67 18.55
C PHE A 88 -6.61 -15.72 17.43
N ASN A 89 -6.28 -16.34 16.29
CA ASN A 89 -7.12 -16.43 15.10
C ASN A 89 -7.62 -15.05 14.62
N LEU A 90 -6.69 -14.11 14.50
CA LEU A 90 -6.98 -12.72 14.26
C LEU A 90 -7.68 -12.51 12.90
N HIS A 91 -7.20 -13.18 11.87
CA HIS A 91 -7.83 -13.18 10.55
C HIS A 91 -8.88 -14.29 10.43
N GLY A 92 -8.55 -15.51 10.83
CA GLY A 92 -9.47 -16.63 10.72
C GLY A 92 -9.05 -17.89 11.46
N SER A 93 -10.02 -18.62 11.98
CA SER A 93 -9.78 -19.89 12.71
C SER A 93 -9.33 -21.04 11.80
N SER A 94 -9.39 -20.86 10.49
CA SER A 94 -8.92 -21.83 9.50
C SER A 94 -7.44 -21.68 9.13
N ASP A 95 -6.80 -20.59 9.55
CA ASP A 95 -5.44 -20.27 9.19
C ASP A 95 -4.45 -21.27 9.81
N ARG A 96 -3.41 -21.62 9.05
CA ARG A 96 -2.48 -22.71 9.39
C ARG A 96 -1.02 -22.39 9.07
N SER A 97 -0.76 -21.22 8.53
CA SER A 97 0.54 -20.82 8.00
C SER A 97 1.05 -19.56 8.68
N SER A 98 2.33 -19.34 8.63
CA SER A 98 2.99 -18.07 9.01
C SER A 98 4.30 -17.92 8.24
N LEU A 99 4.88 -16.74 8.26
CA LEU A 99 6.15 -16.44 7.62
C LEU A 99 7.30 -16.57 8.63
N LEU A 100 8.22 -17.49 8.41
CA LEU A 100 9.49 -17.56 9.13
C LEU A 100 10.54 -16.68 8.46
N ILE A 101 11.13 -15.77 9.22
CA ILE A 101 12.25 -14.92 8.81
C ILE A 101 13.45 -15.26 9.71
N PRO A 102 14.43 -16.04 9.21
CA PRO A 102 15.63 -16.34 9.97
C PRO A 102 16.57 -15.15 10.01
N ASN A 103 17.65 -15.26 10.77
CA ASN A 103 18.70 -14.23 10.86
C ASN A 103 19.23 -13.85 9.48
N GLY A 104 19.12 -12.56 9.11
CA GLY A 104 19.49 -12.06 7.80
C GLY A 104 18.48 -12.35 6.70
N GLY A 105 17.36 -13.02 7.02
CA GLY A 105 16.26 -13.23 6.10
C GLY A 105 15.50 -11.95 5.82
N THR A 106 14.88 -11.87 4.62
CA THR A 106 14.00 -10.77 4.25
C THR A 106 12.76 -11.27 3.51
N ALA A 107 11.65 -10.56 3.69
CA ALA A 107 10.41 -10.77 2.96
C ALA A 107 9.86 -9.43 2.50
N THR A 108 9.53 -9.32 1.22
CA THR A 108 8.94 -8.12 0.60
C THR A 108 7.54 -8.43 0.15
N SER A 109 6.60 -7.63 0.60
CA SER A 109 5.18 -7.79 0.23
C SER A 109 4.93 -7.47 -1.24
N PRO A 110 3.79 -7.94 -1.81
CA PRO A 110 3.26 -7.36 -3.03
C PRO A 110 3.01 -5.86 -2.86
N ALA A 111 2.66 -5.19 -3.96
CA ALA A 111 2.23 -3.79 -3.90
C ALA A 111 0.94 -3.67 -3.09
N LEU A 112 0.97 -2.83 -2.06
CA LEU A 112 -0.11 -2.63 -1.11
C LEU A 112 -0.74 -1.24 -1.30
N CYS A 113 -2.02 -1.15 -1.03
CA CYS A 113 -2.74 0.11 -0.96
C CYS A 113 -2.33 0.88 0.30
N PHE A 114 -2.26 2.20 0.20
CA PHE A 114 -2.03 3.06 1.36
C PHE A 114 -2.76 4.39 1.21
N GLY A 115 -3.04 5.05 2.34
CA GLY A 115 -3.53 6.42 2.39
C GLY A 115 -2.38 7.42 2.54
N LEU A 116 -2.62 8.68 2.18
CA LEU A 116 -1.61 9.73 2.21
C LEU A 116 -1.16 10.15 3.62
N LEU A 117 -1.85 9.73 4.66
CA LEU A 117 -1.64 10.20 6.02
C LEU A 117 -1.18 9.05 6.91
N TYR A 118 0.09 8.64 6.77
CA TYR A 118 0.75 7.73 7.70
C TYR A 118 0.16 6.32 7.80
N PRO A 119 0.51 5.40 6.91
CA PRO A 119 0.10 4.02 7.09
C PRO A 119 0.64 3.46 8.39
N GLY A 120 -0.26 2.93 9.20
CA GLY A 120 0.11 2.13 10.36
C GLY A 120 0.18 0.67 9.96
N ILE A 121 1.35 0.04 10.14
CA ILE A 121 1.57 -1.38 9.86
C ILE A 121 1.56 -2.12 11.17
N ARG A 122 0.79 -3.21 11.26
CA ARG A 122 0.72 -4.05 12.45
C ARG A 122 0.57 -5.51 12.06
N MET A 123 1.12 -6.40 12.86
CA MET A 123 1.11 -7.84 12.62
C MET A 123 1.26 -8.60 13.92
N MET A 124 1.07 -9.90 13.86
CA MET A 124 1.45 -10.80 14.93
C MET A 124 2.88 -11.25 14.72
N ALA A 125 3.64 -11.39 15.82
CA ALA A 125 5.01 -11.86 15.77
C ALA A 125 5.32 -12.81 16.93
N ALA A 126 6.18 -13.81 16.67
CA ALA A 126 6.68 -14.76 17.66
C ALA A 126 8.15 -15.11 17.37
N GLY A 127 8.86 -15.67 18.35
CA GLY A 127 10.23 -16.13 18.18
C GLY A 127 11.25 -15.39 19.02
N SER A 128 12.47 -15.23 18.51
CA SER A 128 13.57 -14.57 19.23
C SER A 128 14.45 -13.79 18.27
N GLY A 129 14.51 -12.47 18.47
CA GLY A 129 15.32 -11.57 17.65
C GLY A 129 14.72 -10.18 17.55
N THR A 130 15.18 -9.41 16.57
CA THR A 130 14.61 -8.11 16.24
C THR A 130 13.94 -8.20 14.87
N LEU A 131 12.68 -7.86 14.80
CA LEU A 131 11.96 -7.63 13.55
C LEU A 131 12.13 -6.17 13.14
N ASN A 132 12.64 -5.94 11.94
CA ASN A 132 12.77 -4.62 11.34
C ASN A 132 11.75 -4.49 10.22
N VAL A 133 11.11 -3.33 10.13
CA VAL A 133 10.09 -3.00 9.13
C VAL A 133 10.54 -1.79 8.34
N GLN A 134 10.56 -1.92 7.02
CA GLN A 134 10.78 -0.80 6.11
C GLN A 134 9.59 -0.69 5.16
N VAL A 135 9.34 0.51 4.68
CA VAL A 135 8.31 0.78 3.68
C VAL A 135 8.98 1.32 2.43
N VAL A 136 8.73 0.68 1.30
CA VAL A 136 9.17 1.15 -0.01
C VAL A 136 8.00 1.78 -0.72
N ALA A 137 8.08 3.09 -0.95
CA ALA A 137 7.06 3.83 -1.68
C ALA A 137 7.40 3.87 -3.17
N HIS A 138 6.42 3.52 -4.00
CA HIS A 138 6.53 3.52 -5.45
C HIS A 138 5.82 4.74 -6.03
N GLY A 139 6.59 5.74 -6.45
CA GLY A 139 6.10 6.97 -7.05
C GLY A 139 5.83 6.87 -8.55
N LEU A 140 5.37 7.98 -9.11
CA LEU A 140 5.28 8.15 -10.57
C LEU A 140 6.67 8.04 -11.19
N LEU A 141 6.73 7.51 -12.42
CA LEU A 141 7.97 7.36 -13.20
C LEU A 141 9.02 6.43 -12.58
N GLY A 142 8.60 5.53 -11.66
CA GLY A 142 9.51 4.57 -11.05
C GLY A 142 10.38 5.13 -9.92
N ALA A 143 10.08 6.33 -9.43
CA ALA A 143 10.76 6.87 -8.24
C ALA A 143 10.47 5.95 -7.04
N LEU A 144 11.52 5.62 -6.29
CA LEU A 144 11.46 4.80 -5.08
C LEU A 144 11.95 5.62 -3.89
N SER A 145 11.23 5.53 -2.77
CA SER A 145 11.72 5.98 -1.47
C SER A 145 11.63 4.83 -0.47
N VAL A 146 12.70 4.63 0.27
CA VAL A 146 12.75 3.65 1.36
C VAL A 146 12.65 4.40 2.68
N LEU A 147 11.60 4.10 3.42
CA LEU A 147 11.29 4.72 4.70
C LEU A 147 11.50 3.69 5.81
N ASP A 148 12.12 4.12 6.91
CA ASP A 148 12.22 3.30 8.10
C ASP A 148 10.86 3.26 8.82
N GLY A 149 10.27 2.09 8.92
CA GLY A 149 9.06 1.84 9.71
C GLY A 149 9.35 1.59 11.19
N GLY A 150 10.60 1.27 11.51
CA GLY A 150 11.05 0.96 12.86
C GLY A 150 11.36 -0.51 13.11
N SER A 151 11.65 -0.83 14.35
CA SER A 151 11.97 -2.19 14.77
C SER A 151 11.33 -2.56 16.11
N VAL A 152 11.19 -3.86 16.36
CA VAL A 152 10.70 -4.40 17.62
C VAL A 152 11.49 -5.63 18.03
N ALA A 153 11.82 -5.74 19.32
CA ALA A 153 12.35 -6.98 19.89
C ALA A 153 11.20 -7.99 20.02
N VAL A 154 11.39 -9.17 19.46
CA VAL A 154 10.46 -10.30 19.54
C VAL A 154 11.08 -11.35 20.46
N ASN A 155 10.39 -11.68 21.56
CA ASN A 155 10.87 -12.62 22.56
C ASN A 155 9.72 -13.49 23.07
N GLY A 156 9.62 -14.70 22.57
CA GLY A 156 8.64 -15.69 23.05
C GLY A 156 7.51 -15.99 22.09
N GLY A 157 6.31 -16.22 22.65
CA GLY A 157 5.11 -16.62 21.89
C GLY A 157 4.50 -15.50 21.09
N TRP A 158 3.43 -15.81 20.37
CA TRP A 158 2.70 -14.87 19.56
C TRP A 158 2.18 -13.67 20.35
N ALA A 159 2.46 -12.48 19.86
CA ALA A 159 1.98 -11.22 20.38
C ALA A 159 1.85 -10.19 19.26
N PRO A 160 0.93 -9.22 19.40
CA PRO A 160 0.84 -8.15 18.44
C PRO A 160 2.07 -7.24 18.51
N THR A 161 2.60 -6.83 17.37
CA THR A 161 3.65 -5.82 17.31
C THR A 161 3.14 -4.45 17.76
N PRO A 162 4.00 -3.51 18.10
CA PRO A 162 3.63 -2.09 18.06
C PRO A 162 3.13 -1.72 16.68
N VAL A 163 2.45 -0.59 16.57
CA VAL A 163 2.14 -0.03 15.25
C VAL A 163 3.39 0.61 14.69
N PHE A 164 3.88 0.09 13.58
CA PHE A 164 4.93 0.72 12.81
C PHE A 164 4.32 1.81 11.96
N SER A 165 4.79 3.03 12.11
CA SER A 165 4.31 4.16 11.32
C SER A 165 5.49 4.97 10.80
N THR A 166 5.42 5.34 9.53
CA THR A 166 6.35 6.32 8.99
C THR A 166 6.00 7.71 9.51
N THR A 167 6.98 8.45 10.00
CA THR A 167 6.75 9.81 10.51
C THR A 167 6.84 10.88 9.41
N LEU A 168 6.17 12.02 9.61
CA LEU A 168 6.18 13.15 8.65
C LEU A 168 7.57 13.69 8.33
N SER A 169 8.52 13.55 9.24
CA SER A 169 9.90 13.96 9.02
C SER A 169 10.63 13.07 7.98
N GLN A 170 10.01 11.97 7.59
CA GLN A 170 10.49 11.04 6.54
C GLN A 170 9.73 11.23 5.22
N LEU A 171 9.14 12.40 5.01
CA LEU A 171 8.29 12.74 3.85
C LEU A 171 9.08 12.89 2.54
N ASP A 172 9.90 11.92 2.23
CA ASP A 172 10.34 11.65 0.87
C ASP A 172 9.40 10.67 0.16
N ILE A 173 8.11 10.67 0.55
CA ILE A 173 7.11 9.95 -0.24
C ILE A 173 6.97 10.69 -1.56
N PRO A 174 7.37 10.10 -2.68
CA PRO A 174 7.34 10.77 -3.96
C PRO A 174 5.93 11.24 -4.30
N VAL A 175 5.79 12.47 -4.78
CA VAL A 175 4.51 12.98 -5.26
C VAL A 175 3.92 11.98 -6.28
N GLY A 176 2.66 11.60 -6.07
CA GLY A 176 2.00 10.62 -6.91
C GLY A 176 2.37 9.17 -6.59
N THR A 177 2.83 8.86 -5.37
CA THR A 177 2.98 7.47 -4.91
C THR A 177 1.68 6.71 -5.11
N LYS A 178 1.77 5.55 -5.78
CA LYS A 178 0.61 4.73 -6.16
C LYS A 178 0.44 3.50 -5.27
N SER A 179 1.52 3.03 -4.68
CA SER A 179 1.55 1.84 -3.83
C SER A 179 2.77 1.87 -2.92
N ILE A 180 2.69 1.07 -1.88
CA ILE A 180 3.84 0.79 -1.02
C ILE A 180 4.13 -0.71 -1.04
N GLN A 181 5.33 -1.08 -0.63
CA GLN A 181 5.68 -2.44 -0.22
C GLN A 181 6.22 -2.40 1.20
N VAL A 182 5.90 -3.41 1.97
CA VAL A 182 6.48 -3.64 3.30
C VAL A 182 7.63 -4.62 3.15
N VAL A 183 8.79 -4.24 3.67
CA VAL A 183 9.96 -5.11 3.73
C VAL A 183 10.20 -5.47 5.18
N LEU A 184 10.14 -6.76 5.46
CA LEU A 184 10.41 -7.35 6.77
C LEU A 184 11.79 -7.98 6.77
N SER A 185 12.58 -7.75 7.82
CA SER A 185 13.85 -8.44 8.02
C SER A 185 14.07 -8.77 9.50
N SER A 186 14.94 -9.75 9.78
CA SER A 186 15.20 -10.17 11.14
C SER A 186 16.68 -10.34 11.44
N THR A 187 17.07 -10.04 12.69
CA THR A 187 18.39 -10.38 13.25
C THR A 187 18.38 -11.65 14.11
N GLY A 188 17.29 -12.40 14.07
CA GLY A 188 17.12 -13.66 14.81
C GLY A 188 16.21 -14.60 14.05
N SER A 189 15.50 -15.46 14.76
CA SER A 189 14.48 -16.32 14.17
C SER A 189 13.11 -15.79 14.59
N VAL A 190 12.43 -15.09 13.68
CA VAL A 190 11.14 -14.48 13.93
C VAL A 190 10.11 -15.10 13.00
N GLN A 191 8.95 -15.44 13.52
CA GLN A 191 7.75 -15.73 12.77
C GLN A 191 6.84 -14.52 12.75
N VAL A 192 6.18 -14.28 11.62
CA VAL A 192 5.24 -13.17 11.42
C VAL A 192 3.96 -13.72 10.82
N ASP A 193 2.84 -13.18 11.24
CA ASP A 193 1.53 -13.56 10.76
C ASP A 193 0.58 -12.36 10.76
N ASP A 194 -0.49 -12.46 10.00
CA ASP A 194 -1.58 -11.50 10.00
C ASP A 194 -1.12 -10.05 9.82
N LEU A 195 -0.50 -9.76 8.67
CA LEU A 195 -0.10 -8.40 8.31
C LEU A 195 -1.31 -7.55 7.94
N TYR A 196 -1.50 -6.50 8.70
CA TYR A 196 -2.56 -5.52 8.52
C TYR A 196 -1.99 -4.12 8.33
N ILE A 197 -2.72 -3.29 7.58
CA ILE A 197 -2.40 -1.88 7.40
C ILE A 197 -3.59 -1.00 7.77
N ASP A 198 -3.37 0.00 8.64
CA ASP A 198 -4.26 1.15 8.79
C ASP A 198 -3.91 2.17 7.72
N PRO A 199 -4.74 2.35 6.68
CA PRO A 199 -4.45 3.28 5.60
C PRO A 199 -4.60 4.75 6.00
N PHE A 200 -5.23 5.02 7.14
CA PHE A 200 -5.66 6.35 7.56
C PHE A 200 -5.30 6.62 9.02
N LEU A 201 -4.10 6.47 9.44
CA LEU A 201 -3.74 6.68 10.85
C LEU A 201 -4.35 7.99 11.38
N SER A 202 -5.57 7.91 11.92
CA SER A 202 -6.21 9.00 12.63
C SER A 202 -5.49 9.20 13.96
N ARG A 203 -5.02 10.40 14.23
CA ARG A 203 -4.47 10.78 15.53
C ARG A 203 -5.58 10.98 16.54
#